data_4482a940641260617b0622a58dabd0d4
#
_entry.id   4482a940641260617b0622a58dabd0d4
#
_cell.length_a   1.000
_cell.length_b   1.000
_cell.length_c   1.000
_cell.angle_alpha   90.00
_cell.angle_beta   90.00
_cell.angle_gamma   90.00
#
_symmetry.space_group_name_H-M   'P 1'
#
loop_
_entity.id
_entity.type
_entity.pdbx_description
1 polymer ?
#
loop_
_entity_poly.entity_id
_entity_poly.type
_entity_poly.pdbx_seq_one_letter_code
_entity_poly.pdbx_strand_id
1 'polypeptide(L)'
;MTLQEILESVKSGSVSVEEAERILKKESYEEMGYAKLDTSRKARTGFAEVIYCSNKADEHLLNIFERLYREDGEVFGTRASQLQYELVKERFPEVEYDPISRILKIEKKDKKRIGKIAVCSAGTAAIPVAEEAAQTAEYFGTNVERIYDVGVSGMHRLFSRLETIQSANCVVAVAGMEGALASVMGGLVSRPVIAVPT
;
A
#
# COMPACT_ATOMS: atom_id res chain seq x y z
N MET A 1 16.07 -13.78 -11.80
CA MET A 1 15.99 -15.28 -11.77
C MET A 1 15.23 -15.66 -10.52
N THR A 2 14.29 -16.59 -10.63
CA THR A 2 13.61 -17.17 -9.46
C THR A 2 14.56 -18.14 -8.73
N LEU A 3 14.26 -18.46 -7.48
CA LEU A 3 15.02 -19.47 -6.71
C LEU A 3 15.09 -20.80 -7.49
N GLN A 4 14.00 -21.21 -8.12
CA GLN A 4 13.92 -22.44 -8.90
C GLN A 4 14.85 -22.39 -10.13
N GLU A 5 14.85 -21.29 -10.88
CA GLU A 5 15.77 -21.09 -12.02
C GLU A 5 17.24 -21.11 -11.60
N ILE A 6 17.57 -20.54 -10.44
CA ILE A 6 18.93 -20.57 -9.88
C ILE A 6 19.33 -22.02 -9.56
N LEU A 7 18.48 -22.77 -8.87
CA LEU A 7 18.72 -24.15 -8.51
C LEU A 7 18.87 -25.08 -9.74
N GLU A 8 18.05 -24.88 -10.76
CA GLU A 8 18.15 -25.58 -12.05
C GLU A 8 19.44 -25.24 -12.77
N SER A 9 19.88 -23.98 -12.73
CA SER A 9 21.17 -23.55 -13.31
C SER A 9 22.38 -24.15 -12.60
N VAL A 10 22.32 -24.28 -11.28
CA VAL A 10 23.34 -25.00 -10.50
C VAL A 10 23.35 -26.49 -10.86
N LYS A 11 22.19 -27.11 -10.92
CA LYS A 11 22.06 -28.54 -11.28
C LYS A 11 22.58 -28.84 -12.68
N SER A 12 22.37 -27.93 -13.64
CA SER A 12 22.88 -28.06 -15.02
C SER A 12 24.38 -27.73 -15.16
N GLY A 13 25.01 -27.19 -14.11
CA GLY A 13 26.39 -26.74 -14.13
C GLY A 13 26.63 -25.43 -14.87
N SER A 14 25.56 -24.72 -15.26
CA SER A 14 25.65 -23.39 -15.93
C SER A 14 26.00 -22.26 -14.97
N VAL A 15 25.77 -22.47 -13.67
CA VAL A 15 26.11 -21.53 -12.58
C VAL A 15 26.81 -22.33 -11.48
N SER A 16 27.95 -21.85 -10.95
CA SER A 16 28.61 -22.49 -9.83
C SER A 16 27.83 -22.30 -8.52
N VAL A 17 28.12 -23.15 -7.51
CA VAL A 17 27.48 -23.01 -6.18
C VAL A 17 27.83 -21.66 -5.57
N GLU A 18 29.06 -21.18 -5.70
CA GLU A 18 29.54 -19.89 -5.18
C GLU A 18 28.86 -18.73 -5.90
N GLU A 19 28.65 -18.84 -7.21
CA GLU A 19 27.91 -17.83 -8.00
C GLU A 19 26.42 -17.82 -7.60
N ALA A 20 25.80 -18.97 -7.45
CA ALA A 20 24.43 -19.11 -6.99
C ALA A 20 24.26 -18.52 -5.58
N GLU A 21 25.20 -18.81 -4.68
CA GLU A 21 25.22 -18.23 -3.33
C GLU A 21 25.34 -16.69 -3.39
N ARG A 22 26.17 -16.15 -4.28
CA ARG A 22 26.30 -14.72 -4.50
C ARG A 22 25.02 -14.11 -5.07
N ILE A 23 24.34 -14.77 -6.01
CA ILE A 23 23.06 -14.34 -6.56
C ILE A 23 21.97 -14.38 -5.47
N LEU A 24 21.94 -15.42 -4.63
CA LEU A 24 20.99 -15.57 -3.54
C LEU A 24 21.29 -14.64 -2.35
N LYS A 25 22.57 -14.37 -2.10
CA LYS A 25 23.06 -13.40 -1.11
C LYS A 25 23.08 -11.97 -1.65
N LYS A 26 22.71 -11.76 -2.93
CA LYS A 26 22.53 -10.41 -3.46
C LYS A 26 21.69 -9.67 -2.43
N GLU A 27 22.30 -8.68 -1.84
CA GLU A 27 21.82 -8.00 -0.64
C GLU A 27 20.30 -7.81 -0.71
N SER A 28 19.60 -8.25 0.33
CA SER A 28 18.16 -8.15 0.41
C SER A 28 17.67 -6.69 0.40
N TYR A 29 18.60 -5.77 0.36
CA TYR A 29 18.39 -4.32 0.24
C TYR A 29 19.53 -3.68 -0.58
N GLU A 30 19.27 -2.52 -1.13
CA GLU A 30 20.27 -1.65 -1.76
C GLU A 30 20.69 -0.53 -0.81
N GLU A 31 22.00 -0.40 -0.59
CA GLU A 31 22.58 0.63 0.27
C GLU A 31 22.76 1.93 -0.51
N MET A 32 22.10 3.00 -0.10
CA MET A 32 22.19 4.34 -0.69
C MET A 32 22.98 5.34 0.19
N GLY A 33 23.59 4.87 1.29
CA GLY A 33 24.29 5.71 2.27
C GLY A 33 23.34 6.38 3.29
N TYR A 34 22.21 6.89 2.86
CA TYR A 34 21.15 7.50 3.70
C TYR A 34 19.89 6.66 3.79
N ALA A 35 19.74 5.64 2.97
CA ALA A 35 18.59 4.73 2.97
C ALA A 35 19.04 3.33 2.58
N LYS A 36 18.29 2.34 3.05
CA LYS A 36 18.40 0.94 2.65
C LYS A 36 17.09 0.53 2.03
N LEU A 37 17.07 0.36 0.70
CA LEU A 37 15.86 -0.01 -0.03
C LEU A 37 15.70 -1.52 -0.05
N ASP A 38 14.57 -2.03 0.42
CA ASP A 38 14.25 -3.44 0.49
C ASP A 38 13.80 -3.97 -0.89
N THR A 39 14.72 -4.12 -1.81
CA THR A 39 14.45 -4.59 -3.19
C THR A 39 13.94 -6.03 -3.24
N SER A 40 14.13 -6.82 -2.17
CA SER A 40 13.63 -8.19 -2.08
C SER A 40 12.25 -8.30 -1.41
N ARG A 41 11.68 -7.20 -0.91
CA ARG A 41 10.43 -7.21 -0.14
C ARG A 41 9.28 -7.89 -0.89
N LYS A 42 9.10 -7.58 -2.16
CA LYS A 42 8.03 -8.15 -2.99
C LYS A 42 8.12 -9.68 -3.09
N ALA A 43 9.33 -10.22 -3.22
CA ALA A 43 9.56 -11.67 -3.26
C ALA A 43 9.28 -12.36 -1.92
N ARG A 44 9.52 -11.67 -0.79
CA ARG A 44 9.32 -12.23 0.57
C ARG A 44 7.89 -12.07 1.08
N THR A 45 7.26 -10.93 0.81
CA THR A 45 5.97 -10.56 1.43
C THR A 45 4.83 -10.48 0.43
N GLY A 46 5.10 -10.56 -0.87
CA GLY A 46 4.12 -10.35 -1.95
C GLY A 46 3.87 -8.87 -2.29
N PHE A 47 4.44 -7.92 -1.52
CA PHE A 47 4.22 -6.49 -1.69
C PHE A 47 5.53 -5.73 -1.81
N ALA A 48 5.61 -4.79 -2.78
CA ALA A 48 6.73 -3.90 -2.95
C ALA A 48 6.89 -2.94 -1.75
N GLU A 49 8.05 -2.31 -1.65
CA GLU A 49 8.28 -1.28 -0.64
C GLU A 49 7.43 -0.04 -0.89
N VAL A 50 6.97 0.60 0.20
CA VAL A 50 6.17 1.83 0.19
C VAL A 50 7.00 2.98 0.72
N ILE A 51 6.98 4.11 0.03
CA ILE A 51 7.69 5.32 0.46
C ILE A 51 6.85 6.07 1.50
N TYR A 52 7.36 6.23 2.70
CA TYR A 52 6.80 7.21 3.64
C TYR A 52 7.41 8.59 3.34
N CYS A 53 6.64 9.46 2.67
CA CYS A 53 7.14 10.72 2.13
C CYS A 53 7.30 11.82 3.18
N SER A 54 6.53 11.76 4.28
CA SER A 54 6.55 12.80 5.32
C SER A 54 7.95 12.99 5.89
N ASN A 55 8.38 14.24 5.99
CA ASN A 55 9.69 14.65 6.52
C ASN A 55 10.92 14.08 5.77
N LYS A 56 10.74 13.49 4.57
CA LYS A 56 11.88 13.16 3.73
C LYS A 56 12.44 14.40 3.06
N ALA A 57 13.76 14.51 3.02
CA ALA A 57 14.43 15.51 2.20
C ALA A 57 14.10 15.27 0.72
N ASP A 58 13.93 16.33 -0.05
CA ASP A 58 13.48 16.30 -1.44
C ASP A 58 14.38 15.44 -2.33
N GLU A 59 15.69 15.58 -2.19
CA GLU A 59 16.68 14.78 -2.91
C GLU A 59 16.55 13.29 -2.57
N HIS A 60 16.37 12.95 -1.29
CA HIS A 60 16.19 11.57 -0.85
C HIS A 60 14.89 10.98 -1.39
N LEU A 61 13.81 11.76 -1.39
CA LEU A 61 12.53 11.32 -1.95
C LEU A 61 12.67 10.99 -3.44
N LEU A 62 13.24 11.89 -4.23
CA LEU A 62 13.42 11.72 -5.68
C LEU A 62 14.25 10.48 -6.00
N ASN A 63 15.38 10.30 -5.32
CA ASN A 63 16.28 9.18 -5.59
C ASN A 63 15.64 7.83 -5.20
N ILE A 64 14.95 7.77 -4.05
CA ILE A 64 14.23 6.57 -3.61
C ILE A 64 13.08 6.26 -4.59
N PHE A 65 12.30 7.29 -4.97
CA PHE A 65 11.19 7.13 -5.92
C PHE A 65 11.68 6.59 -7.27
N GLU A 66 12.72 7.20 -7.83
CA GLU A 66 13.33 6.75 -9.08
C GLU A 66 13.84 5.31 -9.00
N ARG A 67 14.49 4.97 -7.90
CA ARG A 67 15.07 3.64 -7.75
C ARG A 67 14.01 2.55 -7.65
N LEU A 68 12.96 2.75 -6.85
CA LEU A 68 11.86 1.81 -6.74
C LEU A 68 11.05 1.72 -8.04
N TYR A 69 10.82 2.85 -8.72
CA TYR A 69 10.15 2.84 -10.03
C TYR A 69 10.94 2.06 -11.08
N ARG A 70 12.26 2.20 -11.13
CA ARG A 70 13.11 1.42 -12.05
C ARG A 70 13.08 -0.08 -11.77
N GLU A 71 12.96 -0.48 -10.51
CA GLU A 71 12.94 -1.90 -10.12
C GLU A 71 11.62 -2.58 -10.51
N ASP A 72 10.50 -1.96 -10.15
CA ASP A 72 9.17 -2.58 -10.26
C ASP A 72 8.33 -2.05 -11.43
N GLY A 73 8.70 -0.93 -12.06
CA GLY A 73 7.89 -0.21 -13.07
C GLY A 73 6.60 0.38 -12.49
N GLU A 74 6.51 0.46 -11.19
CA GLU A 74 5.45 1.08 -10.40
C GLU A 74 6.03 1.51 -9.04
N VAL A 75 5.46 2.52 -8.40
CA VAL A 75 5.92 3.04 -7.12
C VAL A 75 4.78 3.66 -6.35
N PHE A 76 4.82 3.53 -5.02
CA PHE A 76 3.77 4.02 -4.14
C PHE A 76 4.36 4.76 -2.94
N GLY A 77 3.90 5.97 -2.73
CA GLY A 77 4.28 6.82 -1.61
C GLY A 77 3.06 7.30 -0.84
N THR A 78 3.17 7.36 0.48
CA THR A 78 2.14 7.86 1.38
C THR A 78 2.59 9.14 2.06
N ARG A 79 1.64 9.95 2.55
CA ARG A 79 1.88 11.19 3.28
C ARG A 79 2.71 12.21 2.51
N ALA A 80 2.63 12.23 1.18
CA ALA A 80 3.29 13.23 0.36
C ALA A 80 2.63 14.61 0.54
N SER A 81 3.43 15.66 0.38
CA SER A 81 2.95 17.03 0.27
C SER A 81 2.71 17.41 -1.20
N GLN A 82 1.96 18.48 -1.43
CA GLN A 82 1.79 19.05 -2.76
C GLN A 82 3.15 19.45 -3.39
N LEU A 83 4.05 20.04 -2.60
CA LEU A 83 5.39 20.40 -3.07
C LEU A 83 6.21 19.18 -3.48
N GLN A 84 6.14 18.09 -2.72
CA GLN A 84 6.80 16.83 -3.08
C GLN A 84 6.22 16.22 -4.36
N TYR A 85 4.91 16.33 -4.57
CA TYR A 85 4.31 15.92 -5.84
C TYR A 85 4.83 16.74 -7.02
N GLU A 86 4.85 18.07 -6.89
CA GLU A 86 5.35 18.96 -7.95
C GLU A 86 6.80 18.64 -8.30
N LEU A 87 7.64 18.43 -7.30
CA LEU A 87 9.03 18.02 -7.46
C LEU A 87 9.18 16.68 -8.21
N VAL A 88 8.39 15.67 -7.82
CA VAL A 88 8.44 14.34 -8.45
C VAL A 88 7.90 14.41 -9.88
N LYS A 89 6.85 15.20 -10.12
CA LYS A 89 6.21 15.37 -11.42
C LYS A 89 7.13 15.96 -12.47
N GLU A 90 8.06 16.85 -12.11
CA GLU A 90 9.06 17.39 -13.04
C GLU A 90 9.90 16.29 -13.67
N ARG A 91 10.17 15.21 -12.94
CA ARG A 91 11.00 14.09 -13.39
C ARG A 91 10.19 12.90 -13.90
N PHE A 92 8.96 12.73 -13.37
CA PHE A 92 8.03 11.64 -13.72
C PHE A 92 6.65 12.23 -14.06
N PRO A 93 6.42 12.69 -15.29
CA PRO A 93 5.17 13.37 -15.69
C PRO A 93 3.91 12.52 -15.51
N GLU A 94 4.05 11.17 -15.48
CA GLU A 94 2.97 10.21 -15.29
C GLU A 94 2.57 10.01 -13.84
N VAL A 95 3.26 10.63 -12.88
CA VAL A 95 2.94 10.47 -11.46
C VAL A 95 1.56 11.04 -11.14
N GLU A 96 0.80 10.29 -10.40
CA GLU A 96 -0.51 10.69 -9.86
C GLU A 96 -0.39 11.10 -8.39
N TYR A 97 -1.18 12.09 -7.99
CA TYR A 97 -1.27 12.54 -6.61
C TYR A 97 -2.71 12.81 -6.22
N ASP A 98 -3.11 12.28 -5.07
CA ASP A 98 -4.38 12.62 -4.45
C ASP A 98 -4.17 13.49 -3.20
N PRO A 99 -4.65 14.73 -3.19
CA PRO A 99 -4.46 15.65 -2.07
C PRO A 99 -5.23 15.26 -0.81
N ILE A 100 -6.26 14.42 -0.91
CA ILE A 100 -7.06 13.96 0.24
C ILE A 100 -6.29 12.90 1.02
N SER A 101 -5.90 11.82 0.38
CA SER A 101 -5.13 10.73 0.98
C SER A 101 -3.63 11.03 1.08
N ARG A 102 -3.15 12.03 0.32
CA ARG A 102 -1.74 12.39 0.18
C ARG A 102 -0.90 11.23 -0.39
N ILE A 103 -1.51 10.44 -1.25
CA ILE A 103 -0.85 9.36 -1.97
C ILE A 103 -0.21 9.90 -3.23
N LEU A 104 1.02 9.47 -3.46
CA LEU A 104 1.85 9.76 -4.62
C LEU A 104 2.22 8.43 -5.27
N LYS A 105 1.82 8.19 -6.54
CA LYS A 105 2.03 6.88 -7.15
C LYS A 105 2.23 6.94 -8.66
N ILE A 106 2.90 5.91 -9.17
CA ILE A 106 2.79 5.44 -10.56
C ILE A 106 2.33 3.99 -10.48
N GLU A 107 1.21 3.68 -11.12
CA GLU A 107 0.59 2.35 -11.08
C GLU A 107 0.51 1.74 -12.48
N LYS A 108 0.77 0.43 -12.60
CA LYS A 108 0.57 -0.32 -13.85
C LYS A 108 -0.91 -0.38 -14.22
N LYS A 109 -1.25 -0.08 -15.47
CA LYS A 109 -2.64 0.04 -15.95
C LYS A 109 -3.45 -1.27 -15.89
N ASP A 110 -2.78 -2.41 -16.12
CA ASP A 110 -3.46 -3.72 -16.27
C ASP A 110 -3.42 -4.57 -14.99
N LYS A 111 -3.41 -3.92 -13.82
CA LYS A 111 -3.38 -4.61 -12.54
C LYS A 111 -4.70 -5.32 -12.25
N LYS A 112 -4.65 -6.65 -12.14
CA LYS A 112 -5.80 -7.45 -11.76
C LYS A 112 -6.14 -7.25 -10.28
N ARG A 113 -7.37 -6.86 -9.99
CA ARG A 113 -7.89 -6.75 -8.63
C ARG A 113 -8.70 -7.98 -8.24
N ILE A 114 -8.49 -8.49 -7.03
CA ILE A 114 -9.17 -9.67 -6.48
C ILE A 114 -9.75 -9.35 -5.11
N GLY A 115 -10.80 -10.10 -4.74
CA GLY A 115 -11.48 -9.90 -3.46
C GLY A 115 -12.16 -8.53 -3.36
N LYS A 116 -12.59 -8.18 -2.13
CA LYS A 116 -13.24 -6.92 -1.82
C LYS A 116 -13.01 -6.53 -0.36
N ILE A 117 -12.63 -5.29 -0.12
CA ILE A 117 -12.51 -4.70 1.22
C ILE A 117 -13.52 -3.57 1.36
N ALA A 118 -14.20 -3.49 2.49
CA ALA A 118 -15.00 -2.34 2.86
C ALA A 118 -14.16 -1.40 3.73
N VAL A 119 -13.96 -0.17 3.29
CA VAL A 119 -13.28 0.88 4.06
C VAL A 119 -14.35 1.85 4.57
N CYS A 120 -14.52 1.87 5.90
CA CYS A 120 -15.56 2.63 6.57
C CYS A 120 -14.95 3.76 7.40
N SER A 121 -15.42 4.99 7.26
CA SER A 121 -15.06 6.11 8.15
C SER A 121 -16.19 6.48 9.09
N ALA A 122 -15.86 6.77 10.37
CA ALA A 122 -16.84 7.21 11.35
C ALA A 122 -17.42 8.61 11.01
N GLY A 123 -16.55 9.54 10.66
CA GLY A 123 -16.95 10.88 10.29
C GLY A 123 -16.06 11.45 9.19
N THR A 124 -16.39 12.67 8.73
CA THR A 124 -15.68 13.32 7.61
C THR A 124 -14.22 13.63 7.91
N ALA A 125 -13.86 13.89 9.16
CA ALA A 125 -12.48 14.12 9.57
C ALA A 125 -11.58 12.88 9.38
N ALA A 126 -12.17 11.68 9.36
CA ALA A 126 -11.45 10.41 9.15
C ALA A 126 -11.29 10.05 7.65
N ILE A 127 -11.94 10.78 6.73
CA ILE A 127 -11.90 10.50 5.29
C ILE A 127 -10.47 10.47 4.74
N PRO A 128 -9.55 11.39 5.06
CA PRO A 128 -8.19 11.34 4.51
C PRO A 128 -7.47 10.04 4.84
N VAL A 129 -7.62 9.52 6.06
CA VAL A 129 -7.03 8.25 6.49
C VAL A 129 -7.75 7.05 5.84
N ALA A 130 -9.06 7.13 5.70
CA ALA A 130 -9.85 6.12 5.00
C ALA A 130 -9.48 6.04 3.51
N GLU A 131 -9.27 7.18 2.84
CA GLU A 131 -8.79 7.22 1.45
C GLU A 131 -7.36 6.69 1.31
N GLU A 132 -6.47 6.99 2.26
CA GLU A 132 -5.12 6.40 2.28
C GLU A 132 -5.20 4.87 2.35
N ALA A 133 -6.06 4.32 3.21
CA ALA A 133 -6.28 2.87 3.30
C ALA A 133 -6.92 2.29 2.02
N ALA A 134 -7.93 2.96 1.47
CA ALA A 134 -8.65 2.54 0.27
C ALA A 134 -7.72 2.48 -0.95
N GLN A 135 -6.99 3.55 -1.23
CA GLN A 135 -6.09 3.62 -2.36
C GLN A 135 -4.88 2.69 -2.19
N THR A 136 -4.41 2.47 -0.96
CA THR A 136 -3.38 1.47 -0.69
C THR A 136 -3.86 0.07 -1.06
N ALA A 137 -5.07 -0.32 -0.65
CA ALA A 137 -5.64 -1.63 -0.98
C ALA A 137 -5.86 -1.78 -2.49
N GLU A 138 -6.32 -0.75 -3.17
CA GLU A 138 -6.48 -0.73 -4.64
C GLU A 138 -5.13 -0.90 -5.34
N TYR A 139 -4.11 -0.16 -4.92
CA TYR A 139 -2.77 -0.25 -5.49
C TYR A 139 -2.20 -1.66 -5.36
N PHE A 140 -2.44 -2.34 -4.24
CA PHE A 140 -2.01 -3.72 -4.03
C PHE A 140 -2.96 -4.79 -4.59
N GLY A 141 -3.91 -4.39 -5.43
CA GLY A 141 -4.72 -5.31 -6.25
C GLY A 141 -5.99 -5.82 -5.56
N THR A 142 -6.63 -5.01 -4.73
CA THR A 142 -7.92 -5.35 -4.10
C THR A 142 -9.02 -4.40 -4.58
N ASN A 143 -10.25 -4.90 -4.75
CA ASN A 143 -11.41 -4.04 -4.96
C ASN A 143 -11.84 -3.42 -3.63
N VAL A 144 -12.21 -2.14 -3.64
CA VAL A 144 -12.57 -1.39 -2.44
C VAL A 144 -13.96 -0.76 -2.55
N GLU A 145 -14.76 -1.00 -1.52
CA GLU A 145 -16.01 -0.28 -1.27
C GLU A 145 -15.76 0.82 -0.24
N ARG A 146 -15.98 2.06 -0.63
CA ARG A 146 -15.85 3.23 0.23
C ARG A 146 -17.18 3.55 0.91
N ILE A 147 -17.22 3.51 2.24
CA ILE A 147 -18.42 3.70 3.05
C ILE A 147 -18.11 4.74 4.13
N TYR A 148 -18.33 5.99 3.79
CA TYR A 148 -17.91 7.10 4.63
C TYR A 148 -19.06 7.69 5.43
N ASP A 149 -18.71 8.35 6.55
CA ASP A 149 -19.63 9.02 7.48
C ASP A 149 -20.70 8.07 8.07
N VAL A 150 -20.25 6.89 8.51
CA VAL A 150 -21.11 5.85 9.14
C VAL A 150 -20.77 5.66 10.62
N GLY A 151 -20.46 6.73 11.32
CA GLY A 151 -20.12 6.71 12.74
C GLY A 151 -21.28 6.29 13.63
N VAL A 152 -20.93 5.82 14.83
CA VAL A 152 -21.89 5.25 15.81
C VAL A 152 -22.92 6.25 16.32
N SER A 153 -22.67 7.54 16.23
CA SER A 153 -23.65 8.59 16.55
C SER A 153 -24.85 8.62 15.58
N GLY A 154 -24.75 7.92 14.44
CA GLY A 154 -25.81 7.82 13.44
C GLY A 154 -25.94 6.39 12.90
N MET A 155 -26.22 5.42 13.77
CA MET A 155 -26.28 3.98 13.44
C MET A 155 -27.16 3.65 12.22
N HIS A 156 -28.21 4.43 11.96
CA HIS A 156 -29.08 4.22 10.79
C HIS A 156 -28.28 4.36 9.46
N ARG A 157 -27.26 5.20 9.39
CA ARG A 157 -26.38 5.34 8.22
C ARG A 157 -25.53 4.07 8.02
N LEU A 158 -25.01 3.52 9.12
CA LEU A 158 -24.27 2.26 9.10
C LEU A 158 -25.17 1.11 8.65
N PHE A 159 -26.34 0.97 9.24
CA PHE A 159 -27.28 -0.11 8.90
C PHE A 159 -27.75 -0.04 7.44
N SER A 160 -27.91 1.15 6.86
CA SER A 160 -28.27 1.29 5.44
C SER A 160 -27.21 0.72 4.47
N ARG A 161 -25.98 0.51 4.94
CA ARG A 161 -24.86 -0.04 4.16
C ARG A 161 -24.43 -1.43 4.62
N LEU A 162 -25.14 -2.04 5.58
CA LEU A 162 -24.72 -3.25 6.25
C LEU A 162 -24.53 -4.44 5.29
N GLU A 163 -25.42 -4.64 4.34
CA GLU A 163 -25.32 -5.70 3.34
C GLU A 163 -24.03 -5.57 2.49
N THR A 164 -23.71 -4.35 2.05
CA THR A 164 -22.46 -4.06 1.33
C THR A 164 -21.23 -4.39 2.18
N ILE A 165 -21.24 -4.00 3.46
CA ILE A 165 -20.15 -4.25 4.40
C ILE A 165 -19.98 -5.76 4.63
N GLN A 166 -21.06 -6.50 4.86
CA GLN A 166 -21.03 -7.95 5.10
C GLN A 166 -20.55 -8.74 3.88
N SER A 167 -20.73 -8.22 2.67
CA SER A 167 -20.24 -8.84 1.44
C SER A 167 -18.74 -8.73 1.22
N ALA A 168 -18.03 -7.91 2.02
CA ALA A 168 -16.59 -7.76 1.93
C ALA A 168 -15.84 -8.95 2.56
N ASN A 169 -14.59 -9.17 2.13
CA ASN A 169 -13.69 -10.18 2.73
C ASN A 169 -13.03 -9.67 4.01
N CYS A 170 -12.91 -8.35 4.14
CA CYS A 170 -12.34 -7.68 5.30
C CYS A 170 -12.95 -6.28 5.41
N VAL A 171 -13.05 -5.75 6.62
CA VAL A 171 -13.52 -4.40 6.91
C VAL A 171 -12.39 -3.59 7.54
N VAL A 172 -12.15 -2.38 7.03
CA VAL A 172 -11.28 -1.40 7.66
C VAL A 172 -12.17 -0.32 8.28
N ALA A 173 -12.11 -0.16 9.59
CA ALA A 173 -12.91 0.81 10.35
C ALA A 173 -12.00 1.94 10.85
N VAL A 174 -12.14 3.11 10.25
CA VAL A 174 -11.35 4.31 10.54
C VAL A 174 -12.17 5.24 11.44
N ALA A 175 -11.73 5.45 12.66
CA ALA A 175 -12.47 6.23 13.64
C ALA A 175 -11.53 6.94 14.63
N GLY A 176 -11.86 8.19 14.96
CA GLY A 176 -11.26 8.94 16.05
C GLY A 176 -11.94 8.67 17.40
N MET A 177 -11.65 9.52 18.36
CA MET A 177 -12.20 9.48 19.71
C MET A 177 -11.92 8.12 20.40
N GLU A 178 -12.97 7.40 20.84
CA GLU A 178 -12.88 6.09 21.48
C GLU A 178 -12.80 4.90 20.49
N GLY A 179 -12.90 5.16 19.20
CA GLY A 179 -12.80 4.12 18.17
C GLY A 179 -13.99 3.14 18.11
N ALA A 180 -15.14 3.51 18.65
CA ALA A 180 -16.29 2.61 18.85
C ALA A 180 -16.80 1.95 17.52
N LEU A 181 -16.59 2.58 16.38
CA LEU A 181 -16.99 2.02 15.08
C LEU A 181 -16.41 0.62 14.86
N ALA A 182 -15.14 0.40 15.19
CA ALA A 182 -14.49 -0.91 15.01
C ALA A 182 -15.15 -2.01 15.87
N SER A 183 -15.49 -1.69 17.11
CA SER A 183 -16.18 -2.62 18.02
C SER A 183 -17.57 -2.98 17.52
N VAL A 184 -18.33 -1.97 17.05
CA VAL A 184 -19.66 -2.18 16.48
C VAL A 184 -19.58 -3.04 15.22
N MET A 185 -18.64 -2.74 14.31
CA MET A 185 -18.41 -3.54 13.10
C MET A 185 -18.09 -5.00 13.45
N GLY A 186 -17.24 -5.23 14.45
CA GLY A 186 -16.90 -6.59 14.92
C GLY A 186 -18.10 -7.40 15.39
N GLY A 187 -19.14 -6.74 15.91
CA GLY A 187 -20.41 -7.37 16.28
C GLY A 187 -21.39 -7.60 15.11
N LEU A 188 -21.19 -6.91 13.99
CA LEU A 188 -22.12 -6.92 12.85
C LEU A 188 -21.64 -7.78 11.67
N VAL A 189 -20.35 -8.15 11.60
CA VAL A 189 -19.77 -8.88 10.48
C VAL A 189 -19.08 -10.15 10.93
N SER A 190 -19.04 -11.16 10.06
CA SER A 190 -18.30 -12.42 10.28
C SER A 190 -16.91 -12.41 9.61
N ARG A 191 -16.42 -11.24 9.29
CA ARG A 191 -15.15 -11.03 8.59
C ARG A 191 -14.16 -10.31 9.50
N PRO A 192 -12.84 -10.41 9.24
CA PRO A 192 -11.85 -9.62 9.98
C PRO A 192 -12.15 -8.12 9.91
N VAL A 193 -12.00 -7.45 11.05
CA VAL A 193 -12.11 -5.98 11.15
C VAL A 193 -10.77 -5.43 11.59
N ILE A 194 -10.23 -4.51 10.78
CA ILE A 194 -9.01 -3.77 11.07
C ILE A 194 -9.42 -2.40 11.62
N ALA A 195 -9.11 -2.15 12.88
CA ALA A 195 -9.34 -0.86 13.51
C ALA A 195 -8.19 0.10 13.22
N VAL A 196 -8.52 1.28 12.72
CA VAL A 196 -7.57 2.37 12.43
C VAL A 196 -7.96 3.59 13.25
N PRO A 197 -7.30 3.84 14.38
CA PRO A 197 -7.54 5.03 15.19
C PRO A 197 -6.96 6.29 14.50
N THR A 198 -7.67 7.43 14.63
CA THR A 198 -7.26 8.73 14.04
C THR A 198 -7.28 9.84 15.07
#